data_8f3ea3624a315bd4d73623025d43e4d0
#
_entry.id   8f3ea3624a315bd4d73623025d43e4d0
#
_cell.length_a   1.000
_cell.length_b   1.000
_cell.length_c   1.000
_cell.angle_alpha   90.00
_cell.angle_beta   90.00
_cell.angle_gamma   90.00
#
_symmetry.space_group_name_H-M   'P 1'
#
loop_
_entity.id
_entity.type
_entity.pdbx_description
1 polymer ?
#
loop_
_entity_poly.entity_id
_entity_poly.type
_entity_poly.pdbx_seq_one_letter_code
_entity_poly.pdbx_strand_id
1 'polypeptide(L)'
;MNWRYLVPLGLFLVLAGFLGFGLNLNPREVPSPLIDKPAPAFRAALLADPAKSLTKEDLAGKVWILNVWASWCAPCREEHPLWVAYARTSPVPIYGLNYKDTPKAGQAWLQQLGHPYAESLTDPEGRIGIDYGVYGVPETFIIDRAGVVRYKHIGPVTPEALRDKIDPIVKRLAHG
;
A
#
# COMPACT_ATOMS: atom_id res chain seq x y z
N MET A 1 -45.19 30.73 18.06
CA MET A 1 -44.11 29.98 17.38
C MET A 1 -44.17 28.54 17.89
N ASN A 2 -44.58 27.57 17.03
CA ASN A 2 -44.98 26.24 17.45
C ASN A 2 -43.71 25.41 17.79
N TRP A 3 -43.46 25.18 19.06
CA TRP A 3 -42.38 24.30 19.61
C TRP A 3 -42.27 22.95 18.88
N ARG A 4 -43.39 22.42 18.38
CA ARG A 4 -43.46 21.15 17.64
C ARG A 4 -42.59 21.12 16.36
N TYR A 5 -42.26 22.28 15.77
CA TYR A 5 -41.41 22.39 14.58
C TYR A 5 -39.99 22.81 14.93
N LEU A 6 -39.77 23.46 16.09
CA LEU A 6 -38.45 23.90 16.52
C LEU A 6 -37.58 22.72 17.02
N VAL A 7 -38.18 21.73 17.67
CA VAL A 7 -37.48 20.56 18.17
C VAL A 7 -36.89 19.72 17.02
N PRO A 8 -37.67 19.30 15.99
CA PRO A 8 -37.08 18.53 14.89
C PRO A 8 -36.09 19.36 14.05
N LEU A 9 -36.33 20.68 13.88
CA LEU A 9 -35.36 21.55 13.21
C LEU A 9 -34.06 21.66 13.98
N GLY A 10 -34.09 21.82 15.30
CA GLY A 10 -32.90 21.84 16.15
C GLY A 10 -32.11 20.53 16.08
N LEU A 11 -32.81 19.38 16.15
CA LEU A 11 -32.20 18.07 16.00
C LEU A 11 -31.53 17.88 14.64
N PHE A 12 -32.19 18.32 13.58
CA PHE A 12 -31.65 18.27 12.22
C PHE A 12 -30.35 19.09 12.08
N LEU A 13 -30.37 20.34 12.62
CA LEU A 13 -29.17 21.20 12.56
C LEU A 13 -27.98 20.63 13.35
N VAL A 14 -28.27 20.05 14.52
CA VAL A 14 -27.24 19.35 15.31
C VAL A 14 -26.67 18.16 14.52
N LEU A 15 -27.54 17.32 13.95
CA LEU A 15 -27.13 16.17 13.16
C LEU A 15 -26.34 16.60 11.91
N ALA A 16 -26.82 17.62 11.20
CA ALA A 16 -26.12 18.18 10.03
C ALA A 16 -24.73 18.72 10.40
N GLY A 17 -24.62 19.39 11.56
CA GLY A 17 -23.33 19.85 12.08
C GLY A 17 -22.35 18.68 12.39
N PHE A 18 -22.84 17.62 13.04
CA PHE A 18 -22.04 16.42 13.30
C PHE A 18 -21.59 15.72 12.01
N LEU A 19 -22.50 15.58 11.04
CA LEU A 19 -22.17 14.99 9.73
C LEU A 19 -21.16 15.86 8.97
N GLY A 20 -21.35 17.17 8.96
CA GLY A 20 -20.41 18.12 8.34
C GLY A 20 -19.02 18.08 8.97
N PHE A 21 -18.94 17.95 10.29
CA PHE A 21 -17.68 17.77 11.00
C PHE A 21 -17.05 16.41 10.65
N GLY A 22 -17.84 15.32 10.63
CA GLY A 22 -17.38 13.98 10.28
C GLY A 22 -16.82 13.87 8.87
N LEU A 23 -17.37 14.61 7.91
CA LEU A 23 -16.89 14.64 6.53
C LEU A 23 -15.49 15.30 6.38
N ASN A 24 -15.08 16.14 7.33
CA ASN A 24 -13.74 16.73 7.36
C ASN A 24 -12.68 15.84 8.02
N LEU A 25 -13.10 14.76 8.67
CA LEU A 25 -12.17 13.77 9.22
C LEU A 25 -11.58 12.93 8.09
N ASN A 26 -10.27 12.78 8.07
CA ASN A 26 -9.56 11.99 7.06
C ASN A 26 -9.68 10.48 7.38
N PRO A 27 -10.59 9.71 6.75
CA PRO A 27 -10.76 8.29 7.07
C PRO A 27 -9.57 7.43 6.63
N ARG A 28 -8.60 8.02 5.92
CA ARG A 28 -7.40 7.34 5.41
C ARG A 28 -6.29 7.20 6.44
N GLU A 29 -6.39 7.83 7.60
CA GLU A 29 -5.39 7.77 8.67
C GLU A 29 -5.71 6.73 9.75
N VAL A 30 -6.31 5.59 9.39
CA VAL A 30 -6.41 4.47 10.34
C VAL A 30 -5.04 3.83 10.47
N PRO A 31 -4.39 3.92 11.64
CA PRO A 31 -3.09 3.26 11.86
C PRO A 31 -3.22 1.77 11.58
N SER A 32 -2.35 1.24 10.73
CA SER A 32 -2.34 -0.19 10.48
C SER A 32 -2.01 -0.95 11.77
N PRO A 33 -2.76 -1.99 12.13
CA PRO A 33 -2.46 -2.81 13.30
C PRO A 33 -1.12 -3.56 13.18
N LEU A 34 -0.50 -3.55 11.99
CA LEU A 34 0.78 -4.21 11.72
C LEU A 34 2.00 -3.31 11.99
N ILE A 35 1.82 -2.02 12.25
CA ILE A 35 2.96 -1.14 12.57
C ILE A 35 3.66 -1.66 13.83
N ASP A 36 4.98 -1.76 13.74
CA ASP A 36 5.90 -2.30 14.75
C ASP A 36 5.62 -3.78 15.13
N LYS A 37 4.97 -4.52 14.22
CA LYS A 37 4.77 -5.96 14.34
C LYS A 37 5.45 -6.72 13.21
N PRO A 38 5.77 -8.00 13.42
CA PRO A 38 6.29 -8.85 12.35
C PRO A 38 5.34 -8.84 11.15
N ALA A 39 5.90 -8.61 9.96
CA ALA A 39 5.18 -8.76 8.72
C ALA A 39 4.63 -10.19 8.59
N PRO A 40 3.39 -10.38 8.13
CA PRO A 40 2.81 -11.69 7.90
C PRO A 40 3.70 -12.55 7.01
N ALA A 41 3.76 -13.85 7.30
CA ALA A 41 4.45 -14.80 6.45
C ALA A 41 3.70 -14.96 5.13
N PHE A 42 4.43 -15.15 4.05
CA PHE A 42 3.85 -15.48 2.75
C PHE A 42 4.76 -16.43 1.97
N ARG A 43 4.15 -17.13 1.03
CA ARG A 43 4.80 -17.81 -0.09
C ARG A 43 3.99 -17.49 -1.33
N ALA A 44 4.60 -16.81 -2.29
CA ALA A 44 3.94 -16.40 -3.53
C ALA A 44 4.76 -16.81 -4.74
N ALA A 45 4.08 -17.24 -5.81
CA ALA A 45 4.73 -17.46 -7.08
C ALA A 45 5.19 -16.13 -7.70
N LEU A 46 6.28 -16.16 -8.43
CA LEU A 46 6.75 -14.99 -9.17
C LEU A 46 5.87 -14.75 -10.39
N LEU A 47 5.56 -13.49 -10.64
CA LEU A 47 4.76 -13.10 -11.80
C LEU A 47 5.47 -13.43 -13.12
N ALA A 48 6.79 -13.29 -13.17
CA ALA A 48 7.60 -13.57 -14.37
C ALA A 48 7.81 -15.08 -14.60
N ASP A 49 7.91 -15.87 -13.53
CA ASP A 49 8.17 -17.31 -13.58
C ASP A 49 7.37 -18.04 -12.49
N PRO A 50 6.17 -18.54 -12.82
CA PRO A 50 5.32 -19.21 -11.83
C PRO A 50 5.89 -20.49 -11.23
N ALA A 51 6.95 -21.07 -11.82
CA ALA A 51 7.64 -22.23 -11.25
C ALA A 51 8.53 -21.84 -10.06
N LYS A 52 8.84 -20.56 -9.92
CA LYS A 52 9.59 -20.01 -8.80
C LYS A 52 8.67 -19.34 -7.79
N SER A 53 9.07 -19.35 -6.54
CA SER A 53 8.35 -18.65 -5.47
C SER A 53 9.31 -17.86 -4.61
N LEU A 54 8.80 -16.79 -4.00
CA LEU A 54 9.48 -16.02 -2.96
C LEU A 54 8.71 -16.15 -1.66
N THR A 55 9.44 -16.24 -0.56
CA THR A 55 8.89 -16.26 0.80
C THR A 55 9.39 -15.05 1.58
N LYS A 56 8.74 -14.74 2.69
CA LYS A 56 9.23 -13.70 3.59
C LYS A 56 10.64 -14.03 4.13
N GLU A 57 10.91 -15.30 4.37
CA GLU A 57 12.19 -15.79 4.91
C GLU A 57 13.36 -15.52 3.96
N ASP A 58 13.13 -15.52 2.64
CA ASP A 58 14.14 -15.17 1.63
C ASP A 58 14.55 -13.69 1.70
N LEU A 59 13.75 -12.87 2.37
CA LEU A 59 13.98 -11.45 2.59
C LEU A 59 14.54 -11.12 3.97
N ALA A 60 14.82 -12.15 4.79
CA ALA A 60 15.39 -11.96 6.13
C ALA A 60 16.71 -11.18 6.08
N GLY A 61 16.91 -10.28 7.03
CA GLY A 61 18.12 -9.44 7.12
C GLY A 61 18.17 -8.28 6.14
N LYS A 62 17.15 -8.10 5.27
CA LYS A 62 17.07 -7.01 4.30
C LYS A 62 16.01 -6.00 4.72
N VAL A 63 16.23 -4.73 4.43
CA VAL A 63 15.17 -3.72 4.38
C VAL A 63 14.55 -3.78 2.99
N TRP A 64 13.24 -3.76 2.91
CA TRP A 64 12.53 -3.83 1.63
C TRP A 64 11.19 -3.11 1.64
N ILE A 65 10.72 -2.76 0.46
CA ILE A 65 9.43 -2.13 0.22
C ILE A 65 8.52 -3.17 -0.43
N LEU A 66 7.27 -3.28 0.04
CA LEU A 66 6.20 -4.01 -0.63
C LEU A 66 5.20 -3.00 -1.16
N ASN A 67 5.05 -2.93 -2.48
CA ASN A 67 4.00 -2.15 -3.13
C ASN A 67 2.92 -3.11 -3.64
N VAL A 68 1.70 -2.92 -3.17
CA VAL A 68 0.53 -3.72 -3.55
C VAL A 68 -0.19 -3.02 -4.68
N TRP A 69 -0.33 -3.68 -5.81
CA TRP A 69 -0.83 -3.10 -7.04
C TRP A 69 -1.67 -4.08 -7.87
N ALA A 70 -2.37 -3.57 -8.88
CA ALA A 70 -3.07 -4.39 -9.85
C ALA A 70 -3.13 -3.70 -11.22
N SER A 71 -3.24 -4.45 -12.30
CA SER A 71 -3.35 -3.92 -13.67
C SER A 71 -4.63 -3.12 -13.91
N TRP A 72 -5.71 -3.47 -13.22
CA TRP A 72 -7.01 -2.80 -13.28
C TRP A 72 -7.10 -1.52 -12.41
N CYS A 73 -6.06 -1.22 -11.62
CA CYS A 73 -6.04 -0.13 -10.65
C CYS A 73 -5.59 1.18 -11.31
N ALA A 74 -6.50 2.13 -11.50
CA ALA A 74 -6.18 3.43 -12.09
C ALA A 74 -5.21 4.26 -11.23
N PRO A 75 -5.38 4.39 -9.88
CA PRO A 75 -4.40 5.11 -9.05
C PRO A 75 -3.01 4.45 -9.03
N CYS A 76 -2.92 3.12 -9.19
CA CYS A 76 -1.63 2.43 -9.32
C CYS A 76 -0.88 2.88 -10.59
N ARG A 77 -1.62 3.14 -11.68
CA ARG A 77 -1.05 3.65 -12.92
C ARG A 77 -0.51 5.08 -12.76
N GLU A 78 -1.14 5.88 -11.93
CA GLU A 78 -0.71 7.26 -11.64
C GLU A 78 0.61 7.30 -10.87
N GLU A 79 0.79 6.42 -9.87
CA GLU A 79 2.03 6.37 -9.07
C GLU A 79 3.18 5.61 -9.75
N HIS A 80 2.88 4.73 -10.71
CA HIS A 80 3.86 3.80 -11.28
C HIS A 80 5.12 4.47 -11.87
N PRO A 81 5.03 5.57 -12.65
CA PRO A 81 6.22 6.28 -13.14
C PRO A 81 7.14 6.75 -12.02
N LEU A 82 6.58 7.12 -10.87
CA LEU A 82 7.35 7.52 -9.69
C LEU A 82 8.14 6.34 -9.12
N TRP A 83 7.51 5.14 -9.03
CA TRP A 83 8.19 3.93 -8.61
C TRP A 83 9.30 3.52 -9.59
N VAL A 84 9.07 3.62 -10.90
CA VAL A 84 10.08 3.34 -11.92
C VAL A 84 11.29 4.27 -11.80
N ALA A 85 11.05 5.55 -11.51
CA ALA A 85 12.14 6.50 -11.26
C ALA A 85 12.86 6.21 -9.93
N TYR A 86 12.12 5.96 -8.86
CA TYR A 86 12.68 5.74 -7.52
C TYR A 86 13.48 4.43 -7.44
N ALA A 87 13.06 3.38 -8.11
CA ALA A 87 13.76 2.09 -8.12
C ALA A 87 15.23 2.19 -8.59
N ARG A 88 15.56 3.21 -9.39
CA ARG A 88 16.94 3.45 -9.88
C ARG A 88 17.86 4.02 -8.83
N THR A 89 17.32 4.64 -7.79
CA THR A 89 18.08 5.37 -6.76
C THR A 89 17.81 4.84 -5.35
N SER A 90 16.80 3.98 -5.20
CA SER A 90 16.43 3.39 -3.90
C SER A 90 17.59 2.55 -3.35
N PRO A 91 17.96 2.74 -2.07
CA PRO A 91 19.00 1.93 -1.43
C PRO A 91 18.48 0.51 -1.05
N VAL A 92 17.19 0.24 -1.25
CA VAL A 92 16.56 -1.02 -0.89
C VAL A 92 15.69 -1.54 -2.04
N PRO A 93 15.53 -2.87 -2.17
CA PRO A 93 14.68 -3.45 -3.20
C PRO A 93 13.19 -3.13 -2.95
N ILE A 94 12.46 -2.97 -4.06
CA ILE A 94 11.01 -2.84 -4.09
C ILE A 94 10.46 -4.16 -4.63
N TYR A 95 9.51 -4.76 -3.92
CA TYR A 95 8.77 -5.94 -4.36
C TYR A 95 7.34 -5.54 -4.70
N GLY A 96 6.81 -6.04 -5.82
CA GLY A 96 5.42 -5.83 -6.20
C GLY A 96 4.55 -7.00 -5.74
N LEU A 97 3.39 -6.74 -5.16
CA LEU A 97 2.34 -7.75 -4.95
C LEU A 97 1.20 -7.47 -5.92
N ASN A 98 1.07 -8.29 -6.95
CA ASN A 98 0.00 -8.20 -7.94
C ASN A 98 -1.28 -8.81 -7.34
N TYR A 99 -2.14 -7.93 -6.82
CA TYR A 99 -3.27 -8.26 -5.97
C TYR A 99 -4.56 -8.43 -6.75
N LYS A 100 -5.23 -9.59 -6.57
CA LYS A 100 -6.51 -9.92 -7.21
C LYS A 100 -6.52 -9.63 -8.72
N ASP A 101 -5.47 -10.08 -9.38
CA ASP A 101 -5.23 -9.83 -10.79
C ASP A 101 -4.80 -11.12 -11.50
N THR A 102 -4.90 -11.14 -12.81
CA THR A 102 -4.40 -12.26 -13.60
C THR A 102 -2.92 -12.08 -13.91
N PRO A 103 -2.09 -13.14 -13.84
CA PRO A 103 -0.67 -13.04 -14.18
C PRO A 103 -0.43 -12.46 -15.57
N LYS A 104 -1.26 -12.82 -16.55
CA LYS A 104 -1.17 -12.28 -17.93
C LYS A 104 -1.36 -10.77 -17.98
N ALA A 105 -2.37 -10.24 -17.28
CA ALA A 105 -2.65 -8.80 -17.25
C ALA A 105 -1.55 -8.05 -16.50
N GLY A 106 -1.10 -8.58 -15.36
CA GLY A 106 0.01 -8.00 -14.60
C GLY A 106 1.31 -7.94 -15.40
N GLN A 107 1.68 -9.03 -16.11
CA GLN A 107 2.87 -9.06 -16.97
C GLN A 107 2.77 -8.03 -18.10
N ALA A 108 1.63 -7.99 -18.82
CA ALA A 108 1.42 -7.05 -19.91
C ALA A 108 1.51 -5.60 -19.42
N TRP A 109 0.98 -5.31 -18.25
CA TRP A 109 1.01 -4.00 -17.62
C TRP A 109 2.46 -3.55 -17.32
N LEU A 110 3.29 -4.43 -16.70
CA LEU A 110 4.70 -4.14 -16.43
C LEU A 110 5.53 -4.00 -17.72
N GLN A 111 5.26 -4.80 -18.73
CA GLN A 111 5.91 -4.66 -20.03
C GLN A 111 5.63 -3.31 -20.69
N GLN A 112 4.41 -2.80 -20.55
CA GLN A 112 4.00 -1.53 -21.14
C GLN A 112 4.54 -0.31 -20.38
N LEU A 113 4.56 -0.36 -19.02
CA LEU A 113 4.79 0.82 -18.18
C LEU A 113 6.17 0.83 -17.51
N GLY A 114 6.93 -0.25 -17.63
CA GLY A 114 8.23 -0.42 -16.98
C GLY A 114 8.15 -1.30 -15.73
N HIS A 115 9.29 -1.75 -15.25
CA HIS A 115 9.42 -2.74 -14.18
C HIS A 115 10.22 -2.16 -13.00
N PRO A 116 9.58 -1.59 -11.98
CA PRO A 116 10.26 -0.98 -10.83
C PRO A 116 10.67 -2.02 -9.76
N TYR A 117 10.14 -3.25 -9.83
CA TYR A 117 10.26 -4.24 -8.78
C TYR A 117 11.48 -5.15 -8.98
N ALA A 118 12.17 -5.49 -7.89
CA ALA A 118 13.18 -6.55 -7.91
C ALA A 118 12.54 -7.88 -8.32
N GLU A 119 11.35 -8.16 -7.76
CA GLU A 119 10.47 -9.24 -8.18
C GLU A 119 9.01 -8.82 -7.98
N SER A 120 8.11 -9.36 -8.81
CA SER A 120 6.68 -9.24 -8.65
C SER A 120 6.07 -10.58 -8.25
N LEU A 121 5.28 -10.55 -7.19
CA LEU A 121 4.57 -11.69 -6.61
C LEU A 121 3.14 -11.72 -7.10
N THR A 122 2.54 -12.91 -7.21
CA THR A 122 1.13 -13.05 -7.56
C THR A 122 0.28 -13.36 -6.34
N ASP A 123 -0.84 -12.67 -6.20
CA ASP A 123 -1.85 -12.91 -5.16
C ASP A 123 -3.27 -12.85 -5.76
N PRO A 124 -3.60 -13.81 -6.66
CA PRO A 124 -4.85 -13.77 -7.42
C PRO A 124 -6.10 -13.89 -6.53
N GLU A 125 -6.00 -14.57 -5.39
CA GLU A 125 -7.09 -14.71 -4.42
C GLU A 125 -7.09 -13.59 -3.37
N GLY A 126 -6.02 -12.78 -3.31
CA GLY A 126 -5.89 -11.68 -2.36
C GLY A 126 -5.61 -12.11 -0.92
N ARG A 127 -5.12 -13.34 -0.70
CA ARG A 127 -4.87 -13.88 0.66
C ARG A 127 -3.74 -13.15 1.35
N ILE A 128 -2.62 -12.93 0.64
CA ILE A 128 -1.48 -12.18 1.18
C ILE A 128 -1.92 -10.76 1.50
N GLY A 129 -2.65 -10.10 0.58
CA GLY A 129 -3.18 -8.76 0.84
C GLY A 129 -4.08 -8.72 2.07
N ILE A 130 -4.94 -9.73 2.30
CA ILE A 130 -5.79 -9.82 3.51
C ILE A 130 -4.92 -9.91 4.77
N ASP A 131 -3.91 -10.78 4.79
CA ASP A 131 -3.02 -10.94 5.94
C ASP A 131 -2.25 -9.64 6.25
N TYR A 132 -1.86 -8.87 5.22
CA TYR A 132 -1.26 -7.54 5.35
C TYR A 132 -2.28 -6.44 5.68
N GLY A 133 -3.56 -6.77 5.80
CA GLY A 133 -4.62 -5.79 6.07
C GLY A 133 -4.76 -4.77 4.95
N VAL A 134 -4.64 -5.21 3.70
CA VAL A 134 -4.86 -4.36 2.51
C VAL A 134 -6.34 -4.09 2.36
N TYR A 135 -6.71 -2.82 2.37
CA TYR A 135 -8.10 -2.39 2.17
C TYR A 135 -8.42 -2.14 0.69
N GLY A 136 -7.39 -1.80 -0.08
CA GLY A 136 -7.49 -1.50 -1.50
C GLY A 136 -6.12 -1.31 -2.10
N VAL A 137 -6.06 -0.99 -3.38
CA VAL A 137 -4.81 -0.73 -4.08
C VAL A 137 -4.79 0.70 -4.64
N PRO A 138 -3.62 1.36 -4.63
CA PRO A 138 -2.33 0.89 -4.15
C PRO A 138 -2.15 1.05 -2.63
N GLU A 139 -1.32 0.19 -2.03
CA GLU A 139 -0.79 0.35 -0.69
C GLU A 139 0.70 0.00 -0.66
N THR A 140 1.46 0.64 0.21
CA THR A 140 2.91 0.44 0.30
C THR A 140 3.34 0.19 1.74
N PHE A 141 4.15 -0.83 1.95
CA PHE A 141 4.71 -1.19 3.24
C PHE A 141 6.23 -1.07 3.21
N ILE A 142 6.83 -0.59 4.29
CA ILE A 142 8.28 -0.60 4.51
C ILE A 142 8.56 -1.57 5.63
N ILE A 143 9.40 -2.57 5.35
CA ILE A 143 9.75 -3.64 6.28
C ILE A 143 11.25 -3.57 6.58
N ASP A 144 11.61 -3.67 7.85
CA ASP A 144 13.00 -3.62 8.29
C ASP A 144 13.72 -4.97 8.20
N ARG A 145 15.03 -4.99 8.57
CA ARG A 145 15.86 -6.20 8.55
C ARG A 145 15.37 -7.31 9.48
N ALA A 146 14.63 -6.96 10.53
CA ALA A 146 14.02 -7.93 11.45
C ALA A 146 12.69 -8.47 10.91
N GLY A 147 12.25 -8.02 9.73
CA GLY A 147 10.97 -8.40 9.14
C GLY A 147 9.77 -7.73 9.81
N VAL A 148 9.98 -6.57 10.45
CA VAL A 148 8.93 -5.79 11.14
C VAL A 148 8.44 -4.69 10.21
N VAL A 149 7.11 -4.51 10.13
CA VAL A 149 6.48 -3.41 9.37
C VAL A 149 6.71 -2.09 10.11
N ARG A 150 7.43 -1.16 9.49
CA ARG A 150 7.75 0.14 10.09
C ARG A 150 6.91 1.29 9.55
N TYR A 151 6.33 1.11 8.38
CA TYR A 151 5.46 2.11 7.79
C TYR A 151 4.46 1.47 6.83
N LYS A 152 3.27 2.03 6.77
CA LYS A 152 2.23 1.73 5.78
C LYS A 152 1.74 3.03 5.16
N HIS A 153 1.74 3.10 3.84
CA HIS A 153 1.10 4.17 3.07
C HIS A 153 -0.15 3.61 2.40
N ILE A 154 -1.27 4.32 2.54
CA ILE A 154 -2.56 3.93 1.94
C ILE A 154 -2.88 4.90 0.81
N GLY A 155 -3.19 4.36 -0.35
CA GLY A 155 -3.44 5.12 -1.57
C GLY A 155 -2.18 5.41 -2.39
N PRO A 156 -2.31 6.17 -3.50
CA PRO A 156 -1.21 6.42 -4.42
C PRO A 156 -0.10 7.26 -3.76
N VAL A 157 1.13 6.85 -3.99
CA VAL A 157 2.30 7.58 -3.52
C VAL A 157 2.51 8.80 -4.42
N THR A 158 2.47 9.99 -3.81
CA THR A 158 2.80 11.24 -4.49
C THR A 158 4.29 11.55 -4.38
N PRO A 159 4.84 12.44 -5.23
CA PRO A 159 6.23 12.90 -5.09
C PRO A 159 6.55 13.45 -3.69
N GLU A 160 5.60 14.16 -3.07
CA GLU A 160 5.73 14.69 -1.71
C GLU A 160 5.76 13.57 -0.67
N ALA A 161 4.83 12.59 -0.78
CA ALA A 161 4.79 11.45 0.13
C ALA A 161 6.07 10.60 0.04
N LEU A 162 6.59 10.42 -1.18
CA LEU A 162 7.86 9.73 -1.38
C LEU A 162 9.02 10.48 -0.73
N ARG A 163 9.17 11.79 -1.03
CA ARG A 163 10.26 12.64 -0.54
C ARG A 163 10.23 12.85 0.98
N ASP A 164 9.04 13.11 1.54
CA ASP A 164 8.92 13.61 2.91
C ASP A 164 8.62 12.51 3.92
N LYS A 165 8.14 11.34 3.48
CA LYS A 165 7.78 10.22 4.35
C LYS A 165 8.54 8.93 4.02
N ILE A 166 8.41 8.40 2.80
CA ILE A 166 8.92 7.08 2.44
C ILE A 166 10.45 7.05 2.40
N ASP A 167 11.06 7.90 1.58
CA ASP A 167 12.51 7.92 1.38
C ASP A 167 13.31 8.17 2.67
N PRO A 168 12.93 9.10 3.58
CA PRO A 168 13.62 9.26 4.87
C PRO A 168 13.55 8.02 5.76
N ILE A 169 12.42 7.31 5.79
CA ILE A 169 12.27 6.07 6.56
C ILE A 169 13.17 4.98 5.96
N VAL A 170 13.12 4.81 4.64
CA VAL A 170 13.94 3.83 3.92
C VAL A 170 15.42 4.06 4.16
N LYS A 171 15.91 5.29 4.00
CA LYS A 171 17.31 5.65 4.25
C LYS A 171 17.75 5.38 5.68
N ARG A 172 16.94 5.77 6.67
CA ARG A 172 17.22 5.51 8.08
C ARG A 172 17.36 4.03 8.36
N LEU A 173 16.47 3.18 7.83
CA LEU A 173 16.50 1.73 8.03
C LEU A 173 17.63 1.05 7.24
N ALA A 174 17.98 1.59 6.08
CA ALA A 174 19.07 1.05 5.25
C ALA A 174 20.46 1.28 5.85
N HIS A 175 20.66 2.39 6.58
CA HIS A 175 21.96 2.79 7.13
C HIS A 175 22.13 2.46 8.63
N GLY A 176 21.06 2.13 9.35
CA GLY A 176 21.08 1.65 10.74
C GLY A 176 21.17 0.14 10.78
#